data_72d85f9393a63f4d9a94781bf4e49a74
#
_entry.id   72d85f9393a63f4d9a94781bf4e49a74
#
_cell.length_a   1.000
_cell.length_b   1.000
_cell.length_c   1.000
_cell.angle_alpha   90.00
_cell.angle_beta   90.00
_cell.angle_gamma   90.00
#
_symmetry.space_group_name_H-M   'P 1'
#
loop_
_entity.id
_entity.type
_entity.pdbx_description
1 polymer ?
#
loop_
_entity_poly.entity_id
_entity_poly.type
_entity_poly.pdbx_seq_one_letter_code
_entity_poly.pdbx_strand_id
1 'polypeptide(L)'
;MRKTGFLLIVLSTIFLFTGCWDYAEYQQIAQIYSMGIDFEKENNDIIVTLQYISTGKTQGGKVSESITGAAYSAKAKTLIDAVNKLQEATPGNLFFSYLQVLVIGEDAATYILKDIISHIERTPSIRNSAYVIITPGKAEGLISTVDPFNPIASGKKIHNLLTGYPNGGSTFQVTIHEFIQMLVKPGIESVASRVVSTGYKNKTLQESAKVLGGTHEDVKFHLQNEGNFRAFGLAAFKGDKFVGWLDDNESLGLSWIKGKKIKTYKSTKTDEEVNFSTYSKNITFNADVKKILYFYITDSKSKIKVQINDKNPEININVKVEAALRKYYTGEGSEYLTPDIVNSMERKLENSIKSDIMTVIQKWQKELKTDIFGFGFNLYRQHPKEWHRNYENTWEEIFPDIPIKVNVDAKINNTGTNIRRLFIK
;
A
#
# COMPACT_ATOMS: atom_id res chain seq x y z
N MET A 1 -29.24 60.79 17.74
CA MET A 1 -28.35 59.74 18.30
C MET A 1 -29.07 58.39 18.54
N ARG A 2 -30.26 58.30 19.11
CA ARG A 2 -30.94 56.97 19.33
C ARG A 2 -31.34 56.27 18.02
N LYS A 3 -31.78 56.99 17.00
CA LYS A 3 -32.21 56.41 15.69
C LYS A 3 -31.02 55.90 14.86
N THR A 4 -29.86 56.53 14.93
CA THR A 4 -28.62 56.11 14.24
C THR A 4 -28.04 54.85 14.88
N GLY A 5 -28.08 54.70 16.21
CA GLY A 5 -27.64 53.49 16.91
C GLY A 5 -28.52 52.29 16.58
N PHE A 6 -29.86 52.48 16.49
CA PHE A 6 -30.78 51.41 16.09
C PHE A 6 -30.55 50.95 14.65
N LEU A 7 -30.26 51.87 13.73
CA LEU A 7 -29.94 51.54 12.32
C LEU A 7 -28.64 50.74 12.18
N LEU A 8 -27.60 51.08 12.97
CA LEU A 8 -26.36 50.34 13.01
C LEU A 8 -26.50 48.91 13.56
N ILE A 9 -27.37 48.72 14.57
CA ILE A 9 -27.66 47.38 15.11
C ILE A 9 -28.44 46.53 14.09
N VAL A 10 -29.40 47.10 13.38
CA VAL A 10 -30.14 46.40 12.32
C VAL A 10 -29.20 46.04 11.15
N LEU A 11 -28.30 46.94 10.74
CA LEU A 11 -27.34 46.67 9.68
C LEU A 11 -26.34 45.57 10.09
N SER A 12 -25.89 45.57 11.35
CA SER A 12 -24.99 44.54 11.89
C SER A 12 -25.70 43.16 11.98
N THR A 13 -26.98 43.13 12.29
CA THR A 13 -27.75 41.87 12.34
C THR A 13 -27.93 41.26 10.94
N ILE A 14 -28.09 42.07 9.89
CA ILE A 14 -28.18 41.61 8.51
C ILE A 14 -26.89 40.90 8.07
N PHE A 15 -25.73 41.38 8.52
CA PHE A 15 -24.41 40.71 8.25
C PHE A 15 -24.25 39.36 8.96
N LEU A 16 -24.97 39.12 10.06
CA LEU A 16 -24.96 37.82 10.77
C LEU A 16 -25.84 36.75 10.10
N PHE A 17 -26.74 37.14 9.20
CA PHE A 17 -27.57 36.20 8.42
C PHE A 17 -26.98 35.81 7.06
N THR A 18 -25.79 36.26 6.68
CA THR A 18 -25.08 35.72 5.54
C THR A 18 -24.51 34.37 5.91
N GLY A 19 -25.38 33.42 6.22
CA GLY A 19 -25.06 32.04 6.49
C GLY A 19 -24.66 31.30 5.18
N CYS A 20 -23.88 30.26 5.32
CA CYS A 20 -23.31 29.38 4.32
C CYS A 20 -24.08 29.32 2.99
N TRP A 21 -23.60 30.03 1.97
CA TRP A 21 -24.16 30.01 0.62
C TRP A 21 -23.85 28.68 -0.11
N ASP A 22 -22.84 27.91 0.36
CA ASP A 22 -22.37 26.67 -0.25
C ASP A 22 -22.88 25.42 0.53
N TYR A 23 -24.20 25.36 0.75
CA TYR A 23 -24.83 24.20 1.37
C TYR A 23 -25.23 23.18 0.30
N ALA A 24 -24.53 22.04 0.24
CA ALA A 24 -24.95 20.88 -0.53
C ALA A 24 -25.61 19.84 0.39
N GLU A 25 -26.85 19.45 0.06
CA GLU A 25 -27.51 18.37 0.79
C GLU A 25 -26.78 17.04 0.59
N TYR A 26 -26.61 16.27 1.65
CA TYR A 26 -25.96 14.95 1.62
C TYR A 26 -26.54 14.00 0.55
N GLN A 27 -27.81 14.16 0.19
CA GLN A 27 -28.48 13.38 -0.85
C GLN A 27 -28.06 13.76 -2.28
N GLN A 28 -27.43 14.92 -2.44
CA GLN A 28 -26.95 15.44 -3.74
C GLN A 28 -25.46 15.13 -3.99
N ILE A 29 -24.83 14.38 -3.08
CA ILE A 29 -23.39 14.10 -3.12
C ILE A 29 -23.17 12.60 -3.33
N ALA A 30 -22.48 12.24 -4.41
CA ALA A 30 -21.96 10.91 -4.63
C ALA A 30 -20.57 10.78 -3.98
N GLN A 31 -20.49 10.17 -2.81
CA GLN A 31 -19.22 10.02 -2.08
C GLN A 31 -18.36 8.96 -2.74
N ILE A 32 -17.26 9.36 -3.39
CA ILE A 32 -16.33 8.47 -4.05
C ILE A 32 -15.41 7.84 -3.01
N TYR A 33 -15.48 6.52 -2.89
CA TYR A 33 -14.66 5.74 -1.97
C TYR A 33 -13.37 5.22 -2.59
N SER A 34 -13.45 4.77 -3.85
CA SER A 34 -12.30 4.31 -4.62
C SER A 34 -12.36 4.82 -6.05
N MET A 35 -11.18 5.08 -6.60
CA MET A 35 -10.98 5.50 -7.98
C MET A 35 -9.95 4.55 -8.63
N GLY A 36 -10.31 4.01 -9.78
CA GLY A 36 -9.44 3.20 -10.63
C GLY A 36 -9.09 3.95 -11.90
N ILE A 37 -7.84 3.80 -12.33
CA ILE A 37 -7.37 4.39 -13.57
C ILE A 37 -6.64 3.31 -14.36
N ASP A 38 -7.13 3.08 -15.59
CA ASP A 38 -6.57 2.15 -16.55
C ASP A 38 -6.21 2.87 -17.84
N PHE A 39 -5.32 2.27 -18.62
CA PHE A 39 -4.91 2.76 -19.92
C PHE A 39 -4.99 1.64 -20.96
N GLU A 40 -5.63 1.91 -22.09
CA GLU A 40 -5.69 1.00 -23.23
C GLU A 40 -4.76 1.50 -24.36
N LYS A 41 -3.65 0.82 -24.52
CA LYS A 41 -2.60 1.20 -25.50
C LYS A 41 -3.11 1.26 -26.95
N GLU A 42 -3.93 0.29 -27.32
CA GLU A 42 -4.40 0.12 -28.71
C GLU A 42 -5.12 1.37 -29.22
N ASN A 43 -5.94 1.97 -28.38
CA ASN A 43 -6.76 3.13 -28.73
C ASN A 43 -6.25 4.42 -28.10
N ASN A 44 -5.22 4.37 -27.26
CA ASN A 44 -4.76 5.47 -26.43
C ASN A 44 -5.90 6.06 -25.60
N ASP A 45 -6.69 5.18 -24.95
CA ASP A 45 -7.85 5.55 -24.14
C ASP A 45 -7.57 5.36 -22.66
N ILE A 46 -8.08 6.28 -21.87
CA ILE A 46 -8.06 6.23 -20.42
C ILE A 46 -9.42 5.75 -19.94
N ILE A 47 -9.42 4.78 -19.02
CA ILE A 47 -10.63 4.31 -18.35
C ILE A 47 -10.55 4.75 -16.89
N VAL A 48 -11.54 5.51 -16.44
CA VAL A 48 -11.72 5.86 -15.05
C VAL A 48 -12.88 5.07 -14.48
N THR A 49 -12.64 4.37 -13.37
CA THR A 49 -13.66 3.62 -12.63
C THR A 49 -13.83 4.25 -11.27
N LEU A 50 -15.05 4.70 -10.96
CA LEU A 50 -15.40 5.26 -9.66
C LEU A 50 -16.33 4.32 -8.91
N GLN A 51 -16.04 4.09 -7.63
CA GLN A 51 -16.95 3.41 -6.72
C GLN A 51 -17.43 4.40 -5.67
N TYR A 52 -18.74 4.61 -5.62
CA TYR A 52 -19.35 5.44 -4.61
C TYR A 52 -20.19 4.61 -3.62
N ILE A 53 -20.39 5.18 -2.45
CA ILE A 53 -21.21 4.59 -1.39
C ILE A 53 -22.65 5.06 -1.59
N SER A 54 -23.55 4.11 -1.79
CA SER A 54 -24.98 4.37 -1.70
C SER A 54 -25.46 3.94 -0.31
N THR A 55 -25.93 4.89 0.48
CA THR A 55 -26.67 4.58 1.71
C THR A 55 -28.10 4.22 1.32
N GLY A 56 -28.34 2.92 1.11
CA GLY A 56 -29.70 2.43 0.81
C GLY A 56 -30.65 2.73 1.98
N LYS A 57 -31.77 3.39 1.70
CA LYS A 57 -32.92 3.45 2.63
C LYS A 57 -33.50 2.04 2.71
N THR A 58 -33.23 1.31 3.78
CA THR A 58 -33.99 0.09 4.09
C THR A 58 -35.41 0.48 4.55
N GLN A 59 -36.42 -0.08 3.91
CA GLN A 59 -37.79 -0.05 4.42
C GLN A 59 -37.78 -0.62 5.85
N GLY A 60 -38.17 0.21 6.82
CA GLY A 60 -38.29 -0.23 8.22
C GLY A 60 -37.41 0.51 9.24
N GLY A 61 -36.82 1.65 8.93
CA GLY A 61 -36.20 2.56 9.92
C GLY A 61 -34.91 2.10 10.59
N LYS A 62 -34.36 0.95 10.25
CA LYS A 62 -32.97 0.56 10.59
C LYS A 62 -32.08 0.88 9.40
N VAL A 63 -31.24 1.89 9.54
CA VAL A 63 -30.15 2.15 8.61
C VAL A 63 -29.21 0.95 8.69
N SER A 64 -29.40 -0.01 7.80
CA SER A 64 -28.37 -1.02 7.56
C SER A 64 -27.25 -0.30 6.83
N GLU A 65 -26.11 -0.11 7.48
CA GLU A 65 -24.84 0.33 6.85
C GLU A 65 -24.29 -0.76 5.90
N SER A 66 -25.15 -1.31 5.06
CA SER A 66 -24.66 -2.09 3.92
C SER A 66 -24.09 -1.09 2.92
N ILE A 67 -22.80 -0.82 3.04
CA ILE A 67 -22.04 -0.02 2.07
C ILE A 67 -21.90 -0.87 0.81
N THR A 68 -22.98 -1.01 0.07
CA THR A 68 -22.98 -1.59 -1.26
C THR A 68 -22.47 -0.53 -2.22
N GLY A 69 -21.22 -0.68 -2.67
CA GLY A 69 -20.63 0.25 -3.62
C GLY A 69 -20.98 -0.15 -5.05
N ALA A 70 -21.72 0.69 -5.76
CA ALA A 70 -21.81 0.58 -7.20
C ALA A 70 -20.52 1.13 -7.84
N ALA A 71 -20.00 0.45 -8.85
CA ALA A 71 -18.85 0.91 -9.63
C ALA A 71 -19.30 1.29 -11.03
N TYR A 72 -18.86 2.46 -11.48
CA TYR A 72 -19.11 2.99 -12.82
C TYR A 72 -17.80 3.27 -13.50
N SER A 73 -17.69 2.93 -14.78
CA SER A 73 -16.52 3.21 -15.60
C SER A 73 -16.89 4.06 -16.79
N ALA A 74 -16.02 5.00 -17.12
CA ALA A 74 -16.10 5.76 -18.35
C ALA A 74 -14.75 5.75 -19.08
N LYS A 75 -14.84 5.76 -20.41
CA LYS A 75 -13.71 5.74 -21.32
C LYS A 75 -13.61 7.07 -22.07
N ALA A 76 -12.42 7.65 -22.11
CA ALA A 76 -12.15 8.91 -22.81
C ALA A 76 -10.67 9.03 -23.17
N LYS A 77 -10.33 10.11 -23.91
CA LYS A 77 -8.93 10.42 -24.27
C LYS A 77 -8.16 11.11 -23.14
N THR A 78 -8.86 11.73 -22.21
CA THR A 78 -8.26 12.41 -21.05
C THR A 78 -8.94 11.97 -19.75
N LEU A 79 -8.21 12.09 -18.63
CA LEU A 79 -8.77 11.84 -17.29
C LEU A 79 -9.97 12.76 -16.99
N ILE A 80 -9.87 14.03 -17.38
CA ILE A 80 -10.93 15.01 -17.14
C ILE A 80 -12.21 14.62 -17.89
N ASP A 81 -12.10 14.25 -19.16
CA ASP A 81 -13.27 13.84 -19.96
C ASP A 81 -13.91 12.57 -19.39
N ALA A 82 -13.11 11.61 -18.96
CA ALA A 82 -13.63 10.40 -18.32
C ALA A 82 -14.38 10.71 -17.01
N VAL A 83 -13.84 11.59 -16.18
CA VAL A 83 -14.51 12.04 -14.95
C VAL A 83 -15.78 12.84 -15.25
N ASN A 84 -15.79 13.70 -16.26
CA ASN A 84 -16.97 14.46 -16.68
C ASN A 84 -18.10 13.53 -17.16
N LYS A 85 -17.78 12.51 -17.98
CA LYS A 85 -18.75 11.49 -18.37
C LYS A 85 -19.35 10.75 -17.19
N LEU A 86 -18.53 10.45 -16.17
CA LEU A 86 -19.00 9.81 -14.94
C LEU A 86 -19.88 10.76 -14.11
N GLN A 87 -19.56 12.06 -14.09
CA GLN A 87 -20.41 13.07 -13.43
C GLN A 87 -21.79 13.15 -14.07
N GLU A 88 -21.88 13.10 -15.40
CA GLU A 88 -23.15 13.12 -16.13
C GLU A 88 -23.98 11.87 -15.91
N ALA A 89 -23.34 10.70 -15.72
CA ALA A 89 -23.99 9.42 -15.54
C ALA A 89 -24.35 9.12 -14.07
N THR A 90 -23.82 9.90 -13.11
CA THR A 90 -23.98 9.63 -11.67
C THR A 90 -25.02 10.58 -11.08
N PRO A 91 -26.00 10.08 -10.32
CA PRO A 91 -26.91 10.95 -9.60
C PRO A 91 -26.18 11.68 -8.47
N GLY A 92 -26.10 13.00 -8.55
CA GLY A 92 -25.43 13.87 -7.59
C GLY A 92 -23.97 14.21 -7.96
N ASN A 93 -23.41 15.17 -7.26
CA ASN A 93 -22.06 15.65 -7.51
C ASN A 93 -21.02 14.68 -6.99
N LEU A 94 -20.01 14.37 -7.82
CA LEU A 94 -18.88 13.51 -7.42
C LEU A 94 -18.05 14.18 -6.33
N PHE A 95 -17.94 13.53 -5.17
CA PHE A 95 -17.26 14.06 -4.00
C PHE A 95 -16.02 13.21 -3.67
N PHE A 96 -14.84 13.69 -4.08
CA PHE A 96 -13.57 12.97 -3.96
C PHE A 96 -12.89 13.12 -2.59
N SER A 97 -13.36 14.04 -1.73
CA SER A 97 -12.75 14.22 -0.40
C SER A 97 -12.94 13.01 0.51
N TYR A 98 -13.78 12.04 0.12
CA TYR A 98 -13.96 10.77 0.82
C TYR A 98 -13.12 9.62 0.24
N LEU A 99 -12.30 9.88 -0.78
CA LEU A 99 -11.46 8.89 -1.42
C LEU A 99 -10.54 8.21 -0.39
N GLN A 100 -10.54 6.88 -0.37
CA GLN A 100 -9.69 6.08 0.52
C GLN A 100 -8.59 5.34 -0.24
N VAL A 101 -8.87 4.90 -1.47
CA VAL A 101 -7.92 4.19 -2.30
C VAL A 101 -7.95 4.71 -3.74
N LEU A 102 -6.77 4.94 -4.30
CA LEU A 102 -6.51 5.17 -5.70
C LEU A 102 -5.85 3.91 -6.26
N VAL A 103 -6.49 3.24 -7.20
CA VAL A 103 -5.98 2.04 -7.86
C VAL A 103 -5.54 2.40 -9.26
N ILE A 104 -4.30 2.09 -9.62
CA ILE A 104 -3.74 2.34 -10.94
C ILE A 104 -3.40 0.98 -11.55
N GLY A 105 -3.94 0.71 -12.72
CA GLY A 105 -3.61 -0.49 -13.50
C GLY A 105 -2.16 -0.43 -14.01
N GLU A 106 -1.55 -1.60 -14.25
CA GLU A 106 -0.14 -1.71 -14.65
C GLU A 106 0.20 -0.91 -15.91
N ASP A 107 -0.67 -0.94 -16.93
CA ASP A 107 -0.48 -0.16 -18.13
C ASP A 107 -0.58 1.35 -17.88
N ALA A 108 -1.53 1.79 -17.05
CA ALA A 108 -1.63 3.19 -16.65
C ALA A 108 -0.40 3.65 -15.85
N ALA A 109 0.10 2.82 -14.95
CA ALA A 109 1.33 3.07 -14.18
C ALA A 109 2.57 3.15 -15.08
N THR A 110 2.57 2.43 -16.20
CA THR A 110 3.70 2.37 -17.12
C THR A 110 3.72 3.55 -18.10
N TYR A 111 2.56 3.98 -18.60
CA TYR A 111 2.49 4.89 -19.75
C TYR A 111 1.98 6.29 -19.42
N ILE A 112 1.12 6.44 -18.42
CA ILE A 112 0.44 7.72 -18.12
C ILE A 112 0.54 8.15 -16.66
N LEU A 113 1.47 7.61 -15.87
CA LEU A 113 1.59 7.94 -14.44
C LEU A 113 1.76 9.44 -14.20
N LYS A 114 2.58 10.11 -15.02
CA LYS A 114 2.79 11.56 -14.94
C LYS A 114 1.50 12.35 -15.09
N ASP A 115 0.66 11.96 -16.03
CA ASP A 115 -0.63 12.63 -16.29
C ASP A 115 -1.60 12.38 -15.12
N ILE A 116 -1.60 11.16 -14.56
CA ILE A 116 -2.38 10.82 -13.38
C ILE A 116 -1.99 11.70 -12.21
N ILE A 117 -0.71 11.78 -11.89
CA ILE A 117 -0.21 12.58 -10.76
C ILE A 117 -0.49 14.07 -10.98
N SER A 118 -0.25 14.58 -12.19
CA SER A 118 -0.55 15.98 -12.53
C SER A 118 -2.04 16.32 -12.36
N HIS A 119 -2.94 15.39 -12.71
CA HIS A 119 -4.38 15.56 -12.52
C HIS A 119 -4.75 15.60 -11.02
N ILE A 120 -4.19 14.66 -10.24
CA ILE A 120 -4.45 14.58 -8.80
C ILE A 120 -3.99 15.84 -8.07
N GLU A 121 -2.78 16.34 -8.37
CA GLU A 121 -2.25 17.56 -7.75
C GLU A 121 -3.07 18.80 -8.05
N ARG A 122 -3.70 18.87 -9.24
CA ARG A 122 -4.57 19.98 -9.65
C ARG A 122 -6.01 19.85 -9.21
N THR A 123 -6.38 18.75 -8.56
CA THR A 123 -7.74 18.49 -8.08
C THR A 123 -7.78 18.52 -6.55
N PRO A 124 -7.94 19.71 -5.92
CA PRO A 124 -7.84 19.87 -4.46
C PRO A 124 -8.86 19.05 -3.67
N SER A 125 -9.96 18.63 -4.31
CA SER A 125 -10.97 17.79 -3.70
C SER A 125 -10.51 16.35 -3.47
N ILE A 126 -9.43 15.88 -4.14
CA ILE A 126 -8.88 14.55 -3.95
C ILE A 126 -8.06 14.51 -2.66
N ARG A 127 -8.41 13.57 -1.79
CA ARG A 127 -7.78 13.43 -0.48
C ARG A 127 -6.37 12.81 -0.59
N ASN A 128 -5.33 13.59 -0.28
CA ASN A 128 -3.93 13.16 -0.35
C ASN A 128 -3.55 12.03 0.64
N SER A 129 -4.39 11.75 1.64
CA SER A 129 -4.21 10.62 2.56
C SER A 129 -4.81 9.30 2.06
N ALA A 130 -5.44 9.28 0.88
CA ALA A 130 -5.85 8.05 0.22
C ALA A 130 -4.62 7.20 -0.15
N TYR A 131 -4.75 5.87 -0.10
CA TYR A 131 -3.65 4.96 -0.45
C TYR A 131 -3.52 4.76 -1.95
N VAL A 132 -2.28 4.79 -2.45
CA VAL A 132 -1.95 4.43 -3.83
C VAL A 132 -1.70 2.93 -3.92
N ILE A 133 -2.36 2.31 -4.87
CA ILE A 133 -2.29 0.89 -5.14
C ILE A 133 -2.00 0.70 -6.61
N ILE A 134 -1.04 -0.15 -6.91
CA ILE A 134 -0.84 -0.64 -8.27
C ILE A 134 -1.35 -2.07 -8.35
N THR A 135 -2.08 -2.38 -9.40
CA THR A 135 -2.60 -3.73 -9.63
C THR A 135 -2.08 -4.28 -10.96
N PRO A 136 -1.62 -5.54 -10.99
CA PRO A 136 -1.36 -6.22 -12.25
C PRO A 136 -2.65 -6.31 -13.07
N GLY A 137 -2.60 -5.89 -14.32
CA GLY A 137 -3.77 -5.79 -15.17
C GLY A 137 -4.61 -4.55 -14.88
N LYS A 138 -5.94 -4.67 -14.91
CA LYS A 138 -6.86 -3.53 -14.87
C LYS A 138 -7.36 -3.22 -13.46
N ALA A 139 -7.34 -1.94 -13.10
CA ALA A 139 -7.92 -1.39 -11.87
C ALA A 139 -9.45 -1.54 -11.84
N GLU A 140 -10.10 -1.42 -13.01
CA GLU A 140 -11.54 -1.64 -13.20
C GLU A 140 -11.98 -2.99 -12.60
N GLY A 141 -11.24 -4.08 -12.90
CA GLY A 141 -11.53 -5.41 -12.39
C GLY A 141 -11.39 -5.51 -10.88
N LEU A 142 -10.43 -4.80 -10.28
CA LEU A 142 -10.22 -4.79 -8.84
C LEU A 142 -11.34 -4.04 -8.10
N ILE A 143 -11.74 -2.87 -8.61
CA ILE A 143 -12.78 -2.03 -8.00
C ILE A 143 -14.18 -2.64 -8.14
N SER A 144 -14.46 -3.29 -9.27
CA SER A 144 -15.75 -3.94 -9.52
C SER A 144 -15.91 -5.30 -8.84
N THR A 145 -14.87 -5.79 -8.15
CA THR A 145 -14.91 -7.07 -7.42
C THR A 145 -15.73 -6.96 -6.14
N VAL A 146 -16.64 -7.91 -5.92
CA VAL A 146 -17.42 -8.04 -4.68
C VAL A 146 -17.27 -9.43 -4.10
N ASP A 147 -17.27 -9.48 -2.79
CA ASP A 147 -17.32 -10.72 -2.04
C ASP A 147 -18.79 -11.04 -1.71
N PRO A 148 -19.34 -12.15 -2.21
CA PRO A 148 -20.74 -12.49 -2.00
C PRO A 148 -21.08 -12.76 -0.53
N PHE A 149 -20.09 -13.16 0.27
CA PHE A 149 -20.27 -13.42 1.71
C PHE A 149 -20.17 -12.14 2.56
N ASN A 150 -19.60 -11.09 2.02
CA ASN A 150 -19.47 -9.82 2.70
C ASN A 150 -19.54 -8.66 1.68
N PRO A 151 -20.75 -8.20 1.31
CA PRO A 151 -20.98 -7.23 0.24
C PRO A 151 -20.58 -5.81 0.62
N ILE A 152 -19.39 -5.65 1.18
CA ILE A 152 -18.78 -4.35 1.43
C ILE A 152 -18.08 -3.87 0.15
N ALA A 153 -18.16 -2.58 -0.12
CA ALA A 153 -17.46 -1.94 -1.24
C ALA A 153 -15.99 -2.38 -1.32
N SER A 154 -15.51 -2.78 -2.51
CA SER A 154 -14.15 -3.27 -2.73
C SER A 154 -13.09 -2.31 -2.21
N GLY A 155 -13.25 -1.00 -2.44
CA GLY A 155 -12.36 0.02 -1.92
C GLY A 155 -12.25 0.00 -0.40
N LYS A 156 -13.35 -0.23 0.33
CA LYS A 156 -13.34 -0.35 1.80
C LYS A 156 -12.62 -1.62 2.24
N LYS A 157 -12.81 -2.73 1.53
CA LYS A 157 -12.08 -3.97 1.82
C LYS A 157 -10.58 -3.82 1.60
N ILE A 158 -10.20 -3.20 0.49
CA ILE A 158 -8.79 -2.93 0.17
C ILE A 158 -8.18 -2.00 1.23
N HIS A 159 -8.88 -0.92 1.59
CA HIS A 159 -8.45 -0.03 2.67
C HIS A 159 -8.26 -0.80 3.99
N ASN A 160 -9.24 -1.60 4.40
CA ASN A 160 -9.17 -2.42 5.62
C ASN A 160 -8.04 -3.47 5.54
N LEU A 161 -7.82 -4.06 4.37
CA LEU A 161 -6.72 -5.00 4.14
C LEU A 161 -5.35 -4.34 4.36
N LEU A 162 -5.19 -3.09 3.94
CA LEU A 162 -3.96 -2.34 4.15
C LEU A 162 -3.80 -1.84 5.60
N THR A 163 -4.90 -1.47 6.27
CA THR A 163 -4.87 -0.83 7.61
C THR A 163 -5.14 -1.78 8.76
N GLY A 164 -5.97 -2.80 8.56
CA GLY A 164 -6.57 -3.61 9.62
C GLY A 164 -5.67 -4.68 10.23
N TYR A 165 -4.65 -5.13 9.52
CA TYR A 165 -3.65 -6.05 10.06
C TYR A 165 -2.26 -5.53 9.75
N PRO A 166 -1.31 -5.66 10.68
CA PRO A 166 0.08 -5.50 10.32
C PRO A 166 0.36 -6.55 9.24
N ASN A 167 0.27 -6.11 7.99
CA ASN A 167 0.65 -6.92 6.85
C ASN A 167 2.05 -7.42 7.15
N GLY A 168 2.29 -8.72 7.04
CA GLY A 168 3.50 -9.38 7.49
C GLY A 168 4.84 -8.84 6.96
N GLY A 169 4.92 -7.53 6.70
CA GLY A 169 6.06 -6.82 6.10
C GLY A 169 6.15 -7.00 4.59
N SER A 170 5.29 -7.83 3.99
CA SER A 170 5.31 -8.10 2.55
C SER A 170 4.68 -6.98 1.70
N THR A 171 4.02 -6.03 2.33
CA THR A 171 3.58 -4.75 1.73
C THR A 171 3.47 -3.70 2.82
N PHE A 172 3.47 -2.42 2.46
CA PHE A 172 3.22 -1.33 3.39
C PHE A 172 2.44 -0.21 2.70
N GLN A 173 1.68 0.51 3.52
CA GLN A 173 0.84 1.59 3.05
C GLN A 173 1.68 2.73 2.48
N VAL A 174 1.25 3.24 1.33
CA VAL A 174 1.79 4.44 0.71
C VAL A 174 0.61 5.34 0.35
N THR A 175 0.54 6.50 0.94
CA THR A 175 -0.48 7.49 0.62
C THR A 175 -0.14 8.23 -0.67
N ILE A 176 -1.12 8.89 -1.28
CA ILE A 176 -0.91 9.77 -2.45
C ILE A 176 0.19 10.81 -2.11
N HIS A 177 0.12 11.42 -0.93
CA HIS A 177 1.14 12.37 -0.48
C HIS A 177 2.54 11.75 -0.42
N GLU A 178 2.68 10.58 0.22
CA GLU A 178 3.98 9.90 0.32
C GLU A 178 4.51 9.49 -1.06
N PHE A 179 3.64 9.03 -1.95
CA PHE A 179 4.00 8.63 -3.30
C PHE A 179 4.53 9.81 -4.11
N ILE A 180 3.81 10.93 -4.12
CA ILE A 180 4.23 12.18 -4.77
C ILE A 180 5.54 12.69 -4.15
N GLN A 181 5.67 12.65 -2.83
CA GLN A 181 6.91 13.05 -2.17
C GLN A 181 8.12 12.19 -2.60
N MET A 182 7.94 10.90 -2.85
CA MET A 182 9.02 10.06 -3.37
C MET A 182 9.35 10.40 -4.83
N LEU A 183 8.36 10.75 -5.67
CA LEU A 183 8.59 11.14 -7.06
C LEU A 183 9.38 12.46 -7.21
N VAL A 184 9.22 13.39 -6.26
CA VAL A 184 9.85 14.72 -6.37
C VAL A 184 11.13 14.90 -5.54
N LYS A 185 11.40 14.01 -4.57
CA LYS A 185 12.59 14.08 -3.74
C LYS A 185 13.81 13.53 -4.46
N PRO A 186 14.98 14.19 -4.34
CA PRO A 186 16.19 13.69 -4.95
C PRO A 186 16.68 12.40 -4.30
N GLY A 187 17.25 11.48 -5.08
CA GLY A 187 17.92 10.29 -4.59
C GLY A 187 17.01 9.28 -3.89
N ILE A 188 15.76 9.20 -4.30
CA ILE A 188 14.82 8.16 -3.90
C ILE A 188 13.84 7.89 -5.03
N GLU A 189 13.57 6.62 -5.27
CA GLU A 189 12.56 6.19 -6.22
C GLU A 189 11.28 5.73 -5.52
N SER A 190 10.15 5.89 -6.19
CA SER A 190 8.86 5.63 -5.56
C SER A 190 8.49 4.15 -5.57
N VAL A 191 7.74 3.76 -4.54
CA VAL A 191 7.10 2.44 -4.43
C VAL A 191 5.65 2.61 -4.02
N ALA A 192 4.80 1.67 -4.42
CA ALA A 192 3.39 1.64 -4.04
C ALA A 192 2.94 0.23 -3.68
N SER A 193 1.86 0.11 -2.90
CA SER A 193 1.31 -1.18 -2.50
C SER A 193 0.78 -1.95 -3.71
N ARG A 194 1.02 -3.26 -3.74
CA ARG A 194 0.42 -4.17 -4.72
C ARG A 194 -0.81 -4.84 -4.13
N VAL A 195 -1.93 -4.79 -4.86
CA VAL A 195 -3.14 -5.54 -4.50
C VAL A 195 -3.65 -6.28 -5.73
N VAL A 196 -4.07 -7.51 -5.54
CA VAL A 196 -4.67 -8.33 -6.59
C VAL A 196 -6.03 -8.86 -6.13
N SER A 197 -6.92 -9.11 -7.09
CA SER A 197 -8.14 -9.88 -6.86
C SER A 197 -7.83 -11.36 -7.05
N THR A 198 -8.29 -12.19 -6.10
CA THR A 198 -8.14 -13.65 -6.15
C THR A 198 -9.47 -14.34 -6.54
N GLY A 199 -10.38 -13.60 -7.18
CA GLY A 199 -11.76 -14.01 -7.37
C GLY A 199 -12.03 -15.04 -8.45
N TYR A 200 -13.16 -15.71 -8.30
CA TYR A 200 -13.78 -16.59 -9.30
C TYR A 200 -14.35 -15.75 -10.46
N LYS A 201 -13.99 -16.10 -11.68
CA LYS A 201 -14.65 -15.57 -12.88
C LYS A 201 -16.00 -16.30 -13.08
N ASN A 202 -17.10 -15.73 -12.63
CA ASN A 202 -18.42 -16.22 -12.98
C ASN A 202 -18.91 -15.55 -14.28
N LYS A 203 -19.00 -16.31 -15.36
CA LYS A 203 -19.43 -15.85 -16.69
C LYS A 203 -20.92 -15.44 -16.77
N THR A 204 -21.74 -15.86 -15.79
CA THR A 204 -23.21 -15.78 -15.86
C THR A 204 -23.79 -14.39 -15.51
N LEU A 205 -22.99 -13.49 -14.90
CA LEU A 205 -23.47 -12.18 -14.46
C LEU A 205 -23.39 -11.08 -15.53
N GLN A 206 -22.70 -11.30 -16.65
CA GLN A 206 -22.58 -10.34 -17.73
C GLN A 206 -23.87 -10.10 -18.51
N GLU A 207 -24.81 -11.03 -18.49
CA GLU A 207 -26.09 -10.93 -19.21
C GLU A 207 -27.13 -10.08 -18.50
N SER A 208 -27.06 -9.96 -17.18
CA SER A 208 -28.04 -9.20 -16.36
C SER A 208 -27.81 -7.67 -16.41
N ALA A 209 -26.64 -7.20 -16.83
CA ALA A 209 -26.30 -5.77 -16.87
C ALA A 209 -27.03 -4.99 -17.99
N LYS A 210 -27.55 -5.69 -19.00
CA LYS A 210 -28.30 -5.08 -20.11
C LYS A 210 -29.66 -4.52 -19.73
N VAL A 211 -30.17 -4.84 -18.54
CA VAL A 211 -31.55 -4.53 -18.12
C VAL A 211 -31.68 -3.18 -17.37
N LEU A 212 -30.59 -2.58 -16.89
CA LEU A 212 -30.64 -1.37 -16.04
C LEU A 212 -30.22 -0.06 -16.75
N GLY A 213 -30.47 0.03 -18.07
CA GLY A 213 -30.70 1.27 -18.80
C GLY A 213 -29.73 2.44 -18.53
N GLY A 214 -28.44 2.28 -18.80
CA GLY A 214 -27.55 3.43 -18.98
C GLY A 214 -27.65 3.95 -20.41
N THR A 215 -28.05 5.21 -20.60
CA THR A 215 -28.27 5.84 -21.90
C THR A 215 -26.99 6.36 -22.59
N HIS A 216 -25.81 6.19 -22.00
CA HIS A 216 -24.54 6.56 -22.61
C HIS A 216 -23.74 5.32 -22.97
N GLU A 217 -23.48 5.12 -24.27
CA GLU A 217 -22.70 3.98 -24.79
C GLU A 217 -21.28 3.88 -24.19
N ASP A 218 -20.72 4.98 -23.72
CA ASP A 218 -19.37 5.10 -23.18
C ASP A 218 -19.26 4.85 -21.67
N VAL A 219 -20.39 4.67 -20.94
CA VAL A 219 -20.40 4.40 -19.50
C VAL A 219 -20.88 2.99 -19.23
N LYS A 220 -20.05 2.20 -18.56
CA LYS A 220 -20.36 0.81 -18.18
C LYS A 220 -20.70 0.74 -16.69
N PHE A 221 -21.84 0.13 -16.40
CA PHE A 221 -22.19 -0.30 -15.05
C PHE A 221 -21.65 -1.70 -14.79
N HIS A 222 -20.85 -1.84 -13.72
CA HIS A 222 -20.28 -3.11 -13.34
C HIS A 222 -21.16 -3.80 -12.29
N LEU A 223 -21.75 -4.92 -12.69
CA LEU A 223 -22.24 -5.89 -11.74
C LEU A 223 -21.05 -6.54 -11.05
N GLN A 224 -21.20 -6.70 -9.76
CA GLN A 224 -20.16 -7.10 -8.83
C GLN A 224 -19.59 -8.49 -9.17
N ASN A 225 -18.30 -8.57 -9.46
CA ASN A 225 -17.60 -9.84 -9.61
C ASN A 225 -17.23 -10.42 -8.23
N GLU A 226 -17.46 -11.71 -8.03
CA GLU A 226 -17.10 -12.39 -6.78
C GLU A 226 -15.59 -12.50 -6.61
N GLY A 227 -15.05 -12.14 -5.44
CA GLY A 227 -13.63 -12.33 -5.16
C GLY A 227 -13.14 -11.76 -3.84
N ASN A 228 -12.00 -12.27 -3.44
CA ASN A 228 -11.21 -11.79 -2.32
C ASN A 228 -10.01 -10.98 -2.81
N PHE A 229 -9.47 -10.13 -1.93
CA PHE A 229 -8.27 -9.34 -2.21
C PHE A 229 -7.07 -9.89 -1.46
N ARG A 230 -5.90 -9.78 -2.07
CA ARG A 230 -4.62 -10.04 -1.43
C ARG A 230 -3.70 -8.85 -1.65
N ALA A 231 -3.18 -8.29 -0.55
CA ALA A 231 -2.13 -7.28 -0.58
C ALA A 231 -0.79 -7.98 -0.32
N PHE A 232 0.14 -7.89 -1.26
CA PHE A 232 1.46 -8.50 -1.16
C PHE A 232 2.42 -7.90 -2.18
N GLY A 233 3.66 -7.77 -1.80
CA GLY A 233 4.64 -7.17 -2.67
C GLY A 233 4.43 -5.65 -2.84
N LEU A 234 5.25 -5.05 -3.68
CA LEU A 234 5.19 -3.63 -4.01
C LEU A 234 5.43 -3.45 -5.51
N ALA A 235 4.91 -2.37 -6.06
CA ALA A 235 5.32 -1.84 -7.35
C ALA A 235 6.45 -0.84 -7.14
N ALA A 236 7.46 -0.84 -8.00
CA ALA A 236 8.56 0.12 -7.95
C ALA A 236 8.66 0.89 -9.26
N PHE A 237 9.10 2.12 -9.14
CA PHE A 237 9.20 3.07 -10.23
C PHE A 237 10.63 3.62 -10.33
N LYS A 238 10.98 4.12 -11.50
CA LYS A 238 12.14 4.98 -11.73
C LYS A 238 11.64 6.25 -12.39
N GLY A 239 11.66 7.34 -11.64
CA GLY A 239 10.92 8.54 -11.99
C GLY A 239 9.42 8.23 -12.13
N ASP A 240 8.83 8.59 -13.26
CA ASP A 240 7.43 8.37 -13.60
C ASP A 240 7.15 7.03 -14.31
N LYS A 241 8.13 6.12 -14.37
CA LYS A 241 8.01 4.84 -15.10
C LYS A 241 7.99 3.66 -14.15
N PHE A 242 7.01 2.79 -14.34
CA PHE A 242 6.98 1.49 -13.67
C PHE A 242 8.17 0.62 -14.12
N VAL A 243 8.95 0.12 -13.16
CA VAL A 243 10.13 -0.72 -13.42
C VAL A 243 9.84 -2.20 -13.18
N GLY A 244 9.01 -2.52 -12.19
CA GLY A 244 8.71 -3.90 -11.87
C GLY A 244 8.12 -4.10 -10.47
N TRP A 245 7.96 -5.38 -10.15
CA TRP A 245 7.36 -5.82 -8.90
C TRP A 245 8.42 -6.31 -7.92
N LEU A 246 8.28 -5.92 -6.67
CA LEU A 246 8.91 -6.61 -5.54
C LEU A 246 7.99 -7.77 -5.13
N ASP A 247 8.60 -8.92 -4.88
CA ASP A 247 7.89 -10.04 -4.26
C ASP A 247 7.74 -9.84 -2.73
N ASP A 248 7.16 -10.84 -2.04
CA ASP A 248 6.94 -10.79 -0.59
C ASP A 248 8.27 -10.67 0.20
N ASN A 249 9.32 -11.39 -0.20
CA ASN A 249 10.62 -11.38 0.48
C ASN A 249 11.37 -10.07 0.22
N GLU A 250 11.37 -9.59 -1.01
CA GLU A 250 11.98 -8.30 -1.38
C GLU A 250 11.29 -7.13 -0.66
N SER A 251 9.96 -7.16 -0.59
CA SER A 251 9.18 -6.15 0.12
C SER A 251 9.44 -6.18 1.62
N LEU A 252 9.61 -7.36 2.20
CA LEU A 252 10.00 -7.52 3.59
C LEU A 252 11.42 -6.97 3.83
N GLY A 253 12.36 -7.30 2.93
CA GLY A 253 13.73 -6.75 2.96
C GLY A 253 13.75 -5.22 2.91
N LEU A 254 12.94 -4.62 2.02
CA LEU A 254 12.77 -3.17 1.93
C LEU A 254 12.12 -2.60 3.20
N SER A 255 11.15 -3.29 3.79
CA SER A 255 10.49 -2.87 5.04
C SER A 255 11.48 -2.81 6.20
N TRP A 256 12.42 -3.76 6.30
CA TRP A 256 13.53 -3.71 7.28
C TRP A 256 14.38 -2.46 7.10
N ILE A 257 14.77 -2.14 5.86
CA ILE A 257 15.59 -0.96 5.53
C ILE A 257 14.85 0.35 5.86
N LYS A 258 13.58 0.45 5.48
CA LYS A 258 12.74 1.65 5.70
C LYS A 258 12.35 1.84 7.17
N GLY A 259 12.60 0.88 8.06
CA GLY A 259 12.18 0.93 9.45
C GLY A 259 10.65 1.01 9.61
N LYS A 260 9.90 0.45 8.67
CA LYS A 260 8.45 0.33 8.80
C LYS A 260 8.14 -0.62 9.95
N LYS A 261 7.13 -0.30 10.76
CA LYS A 261 6.73 -1.18 11.88
C LYS A 261 6.24 -2.50 11.34
N ILE A 262 7.06 -3.52 11.49
CA ILE A 262 6.76 -4.88 11.06
C ILE A 262 6.27 -5.64 12.28
N LYS A 263 5.01 -6.09 12.23
CA LYS A 263 4.45 -7.04 13.19
C LYS A 263 4.14 -8.32 12.43
N THR A 264 5.08 -9.23 12.32
CA THR A 264 4.95 -10.43 11.51
C THR A 264 5.57 -11.64 12.19
N TYR A 265 5.23 -12.81 11.67
CA TYR A 265 5.92 -14.04 12.02
C TYR A 265 7.09 -14.24 11.06
N LYS A 266 8.28 -14.46 11.62
CA LYS A 266 9.47 -14.82 10.90
C LYS A 266 9.89 -16.22 11.28
N SER A 267 10.03 -17.10 10.30
CA SER A 267 10.60 -18.43 10.49
C SER A 267 12.07 -18.45 10.06
N THR A 268 12.90 -19.15 10.82
CA THR A 268 14.26 -19.46 10.43
C THR A 268 14.49 -20.94 10.58
N LYS A 269 15.27 -21.53 9.68
CA LYS A 269 15.66 -22.91 9.77
C LYS A 269 16.82 -23.10 10.71
N THR A 270 16.93 -24.30 11.22
CA THR A 270 18.06 -24.70 12.04
C THR A 270 19.18 -25.40 11.26
N ASP A 271 18.89 -26.08 10.19
CA ASP A 271 19.88 -26.64 9.23
C ASP A 271 19.17 -27.09 7.95
N GLU A 272 19.73 -26.80 6.79
CA GLU A 272 19.40 -27.14 5.40
C GLU A 272 18.23 -26.46 4.70
N GLU A 273 18.43 -26.22 3.41
CA GLU A 273 17.61 -25.44 2.50
C GLU A 273 16.18 -25.98 2.31
N VAL A 274 15.19 -25.14 2.48
CA VAL A 274 13.88 -25.30 1.84
C VAL A 274 13.30 -23.92 1.51
N ASN A 275 12.94 -23.70 0.27
CA ASN A 275 12.19 -22.55 -0.18
C ASN A 275 10.77 -22.55 0.43
N PHE A 276 10.45 -21.53 1.23
CA PHE A 276 9.09 -21.29 1.67
C PHE A 276 8.54 -20.01 1.04
N SER A 277 7.58 -20.16 0.16
CA SER A 277 6.63 -19.10 -0.13
C SER A 277 5.72 -18.93 1.10
N THR A 278 5.78 -17.76 1.69
CA THR A 278 4.97 -17.35 2.83
C THR A 278 3.51 -17.27 2.40
N TYR A 279 2.68 -18.06 2.91
CA TYR A 279 1.24 -18.25 2.86
C TYR A 279 0.86 -19.66 2.37
N SER A 280 0.87 -20.63 3.25
CA SER A 280 0.19 -21.87 2.99
C SER A 280 -0.95 -22.10 3.97
N LYS A 281 -2.14 -22.11 3.44
CA LYS A 281 -3.19 -23.01 3.85
C LYS A 281 -2.85 -24.36 3.18
N ASN A 282 -2.23 -25.24 3.86
CA ASN A 282 -2.03 -26.68 3.64
C ASN A 282 -0.58 -27.04 3.96
N ILE A 283 -0.32 -27.18 5.25
CA ILE A 283 0.89 -27.84 5.73
C ILE A 283 0.65 -29.33 5.59
N THR A 284 1.17 -29.92 4.53
CA THR A 284 1.44 -31.35 4.53
C THR A 284 2.63 -31.58 5.45
N PHE A 285 2.41 -32.32 6.53
CA PHE A 285 3.46 -32.68 7.48
C PHE A 285 4.43 -33.65 6.81
N ASN A 286 5.51 -33.16 6.24
CA ASN A 286 6.69 -33.97 5.95
C ASN A 286 7.60 -33.98 7.17
N ALA A 287 8.28 -35.09 7.41
CA ALA A 287 9.08 -35.40 8.61
C ALA A 287 10.20 -34.41 8.96
N ASP A 288 10.54 -33.47 8.06
CA ASP A 288 11.60 -32.47 8.24
C ASP A 288 11.17 -31.18 8.95
N VAL A 289 9.91 -31.06 9.38
CA VAL A 289 9.38 -29.90 10.11
C VAL A 289 10.00 -29.72 11.51
N LYS A 290 10.83 -30.67 11.95
CA LYS A 290 11.35 -30.73 13.33
C LYS A 290 12.36 -29.65 13.71
N LYS A 291 12.78 -28.78 12.75
CA LYS A 291 13.89 -27.83 12.99
C LYS A 291 13.56 -26.37 12.58
N ILE A 292 12.34 -25.90 12.77
CA ILE A 292 11.95 -24.53 12.41
C ILE A 292 11.69 -23.69 13.65
N LEU A 293 12.31 -22.52 13.71
CA LEU A 293 12.06 -21.50 14.74
C LEU A 293 11.04 -20.50 14.21
N TYR A 294 10.02 -20.20 15.00
CA TYR A 294 9.03 -19.17 14.68
C TYR A 294 9.13 -18.02 15.66
N PHE A 295 9.38 -16.84 15.12
CA PHE A 295 9.43 -15.59 15.86
C PHE A 295 8.26 -14.70 15.51
N TYR A 296 7.69 -14.03 16.48
CA TYR A 296 6.78 -12.93 16.29
C TYR A 296 7.54 -11.63 16.51
N ILE A 297 7.67 -10.81 15.47
CA ILE A 297 8.35 -9.53 15.56
C ILE A 297 7.42 -8.54 16.25
N THR A 298 7.86 -7.98 17.36
CA THR A 298 7.09 -7.05 18.19
C THR A 298 7.42 -5.59 17.89
N ASP A 299 8.69 -5.29 17.59
CA ASP A 299 9.14 -3.97 17.17
C ASP A 299 10.34 -4.07 16.24
N SER A 300 10.49 -3.07 15.36
CA SER A 300 11.64 -2.95 14.45
C SER A 300 11.96 -1.49 14.21
N LYS A 301 13.25 -1.16 14.21
CA LYS A 301 13.76 0.19 13.93
C LYS A 301 14.96 0.10 13.02
N SER A 302 15.05 1.01 12.06
CA SER A 302 16.20 1.12 11.16
C SER A 302 16.78 2.51 11.19
N LYS A 303 18.10 2.58 11.06
CA LYS A 303 18.85 3.82 10.92
C LYS A 303 19.86 3.68 9.79
N ILE A 304 19.71 4.52 8.78
CA ILE A 304 20.63 4.63 7.67
C ILE A 304 21.60 5.78 7.96
N LYS A 305 22.90 5.48 7.97
CA LYS A 305 23.98 6.47 8.05
C LYS A 305 24.75 6.45 6.76
N VAL A 306 25.05 7.63 6.23
CA VAL A 306 25.93 7.80 5.09
C VAL A 306 27.24 8.37 5.57
N GLN A 307 28.34 7.76 5.17
CA GLN A 307 29.71 8.25 5.39
C GLN A 307 30.33 8.57 4.03
N ILE A 308 31.11 9.61 3.97
CA ILE A 308 31.82 10.01 2.75
C ILE A 308 33.31 9.89 3.02
N ASN A 309 33.97 8.94 2.39
CA ASN A 309 35.40 8.71 2.46
C ASN A 309 36.03 9.05 1.11
N ASP A 310 36.88 10.06 1.04
CA ASP A 310 37.56 10.51 -0.19
C ASP A 310 36.60 10.66 -1.39
N LYS A 311 35.48 11.34 -1.17
CA LYS A 311 34.36 11.55 -2.13
C LYS A 311 33.61 10.28 -2.50
N ASN A 312 33.85 9.15 -1.86
CA ASN A 312 33.09 7.91 -2.08
C ASN A 312 32.08 7.71 -0.93
N PRO A 313 30.78 7.70 -1.22
CA PRO A 313 29.77 7.44 -0.19
C PRO A 313 29.75 5.95 0.17
N GLU A 314 29.57 5.68 1.46
CA GLU A 314 29.33 4.35 2.02
C GLU A 314 28.03 4.38 2.83
N ILE A 315 27.17 3.39 2.63
CA ILE A 315 25.90 3.27 3.32
C ILE A 315 26.01 2.25 4.46
N ASN A 316 25.66 2.68 5.66
CA ASN A 316 25.57 1.82 6.84
C ASN A 316 24.14 1.71 7.33
N ILE A 317 23.55 0.52 7.19
CA ILE A 317 22.18 0.20 7.63
C ILE A 317 22.27 -0.53 8.97
N ASN A 318 21.65 0.05 10.01
CA ASN A 318 21.60 -0.56 11.34
C ASN A 318 20.15 -0.85 11.67
N VAL A 319 19.78 -2.13 11.76
CA VAL A 319 18.42 -2.60 12.06
C VAL A 319 18.41 -3.20 13.46
N LYS A 320 17.49 -2.72 14.30
CA LYS A 320 17.22 -3.29 15.62
C LYS A 320 15.85 -3.94 15.61
N VAL A 321 15.77 -5.16 16.14
CA VAL A 321 14.56 -5.96 16.14
C VAL A 321 14.28 -6.52 17.51
N GLU A 322 13.04 -6.43 17.94
CA GLU A 322 12.53 -7.12 19.12
C GLU A 322 11.56 -8.22 18.69
N ALA A 323 11.72 -9.39 19.27
CA ALA A 323 10.95 -10.56 18.90
C ALA A 323 10.49 -11.38 20.11
N ALA A 324 9.38 -12.09 19.95
CA ALA A 324 8.92 -13.12 20.86
C ALA A 324 9.05 -14.48 20.19
N LEU A 325 9.65 -15.44 20.87
CA LEU A 325 9.68 -16.82 20.39
C LEU A 325 8.28 -17.42 20.50
N ARG A 326 7.73 -17.93 19.41
CA ARG A 326 6.38 -18.52 19.36
C ARG A 326 6.39 -20.03 19.29
N LYS A 327 7.37 -20.59 18.60
CA LYS A 327 7.47 -22.04 18.45
C LYS A 327 8.93 -22.45 18.29
N TYR A 328 9.30 -23.43 19.09
CA TYR A 328 10.59 -24.06 19.06
C TYR A 328 10.37 -25.56 18.97
N TYR A 329 10.83 -26.18 17.90
CA TYR A 329 10.81 -27.62 17.72
C TYR A 329 12.22 -28.17 17.89
N THR A 330 12.44 -28.94 18.95
CA THR A 330 13.59 -29.84 19.08
C THR A 330 13.09 -31.26 18.93
N GLY A 331 13.79 -32.06 18.16
CA GLY A 331 13.37 -33.41 17.81
C GLY A 331 13.23 -34.38 18.96
N GLU A 332 13.94 -34.20 20.07
CA GLU A 332 13.94 -35.07 21.27
C GLU A 332 14.26 -34.25 22.51
N GLY A 333 13.40 -34.37 23.51
CA GLY A 333 13.62 -33.85 24.87
C GLY A 333 13.17 -32.40 25.12
N SER A 334 12.81 -32.14 26.37
CA SER A 334 12.53 -30.79 26.88
C SER A 334 13.86 -30.09 27.18
N GLU A 335 14.51 -29.49 26.17
CA GLU A 335 15.65 -28.63 26.45
C GLU A 335 15.15 -27.33 27.08
N TYR A 336 15.72 -26.99 28.22
CA TYR A 336 15.53 -25.71 28.87
C TYR A 336 16.19 -24.64 27.99
N LEU A 337 15.49 -23.51 27.76
CA LEU A 337 16.07 -22.36 27.08
C LEU A 337 17.17 -21.74 27.93
N THR A 338 18.40 -22.14 27.72
CA THR A 338 19.58 -21.52 28.35
C THR A 338 19.89 -20.20 27.63
N PRO A 339 20.62 -19.27 28.28
CA PRO A 339 21.05 -18.03 27.62
C PRO A 339 21.83 -18.28 26.32
N ASP A 340 22.62 -19.33 26.25
CA ASP A 340 23.39 -19.69 25.05
C ASP A 340 22.49 -20.12 23.88
N ILE A 341 21.45 -20.89 24.18
CA ILE A 341 20.44 -21.28 23.19
C ILE A 341 19.70 -20.04 22.67
N VAL A 342 19.28 -19.14 23.57
CA VAL A 342 18.62 -17.89 23.16
C VAL A 342 19.55 -17.03 22.31
N ASN A 343 20.81 -16.84 22.70
CA ASN A 343 21.80 -16.11 21.91
C ASN A 343 22.03 -16.74 20.51
N SER A 344 21.98 -18.08 20.43
CA SER A 344 22.06 -18.78 19.13
C SER A 344 20.84 -18.50 18.25
N MET A 345 19.63 -18.48 18.85
CA MET A 345 18.39 -18.12 18.17
C MET A 345 18.38 -16.67 17.69
N GLU A 346 18.85 -15.73 18.51
CA GLU A 346 19.00 -14.32 18.13
C GLU A 346 19.91 -14.19 16.90
N ARG A 347 21.09 -14.82 16.90
CA ARG A 347 22.01 -14.82 15.75
C ARG A 347 21.38 -15.41 14.48
N LYS A 348 20.57 -16.46 14.58
CA LYS A 348 19.86 -17.04 13.44
C LYS A 348 18.80 -16.06 12.91
N LEU A 349 18.09 -15.35 13.76
CA LEU A 349 17.14 -14.32 13.38
C LEU A 349 17.86 -13.15 12.69
N GLU A 350 18.98 -12.66 13.24
CA GLU A 350 19.81 -11.61 12.67
C GLU A 350 20.27 -11.96 11.24
N ASN A 351 20.82 -13.17 11.07
CA ASN A 351 21.28 -13.65 9.77
C ASN A 351 20.13 -13.77 8.75
N SER A 352 18.96 -14.24 9.19
CA SER A 352 17.79 -14.34 8.33
C SER A 352 17.30 -12.96 7.86
N ILE A 353 17.23 -11.97 8.75
CA ILE A 353 16.86 -10.59 8.40
C ILE A 353 17.93 -9.95 7.50
N LYS A 354 19.20 -10.17 7.80
CA LYS A 354 20.31 -9.68 6.96
C LYS A 354 20.22 -10.27 5.55
N SER A 355 19.87 -11.54 5.42
CA SER A 355 19.67 -12.20 4.11
C SER A 355 18.52 -11.55 3.33
N ASP A 356 17.36 -11.27 3.96
CA ASP A 356 16.24 -10.57 3.31
C ASP A 356 16.70 -9.21 2.75
N ILE A 357 17.43 -8.44 3.57
CA ILE A 357 17.95 -7.12 3.20
C ILE A 357 18.95 -7.23 2.03
N MET A 358 19.88 -8.16 2.09
CA MET A 358 20.87 -8.33 1.03
C MET A 358 20.27 -8.78 -0.30
N THR A 359 19.23 -9.62 -0.26
CA THR A 359 18.52 -10.08 -1.46
C THR A 359 17.88 -8.91 -2.20
N VAL A 360 17.15 -8.03 -1.49
CA VAL A 360 16.53 -6.87 -2.14
C VAL A 360 17.55 -5.84 -2.61
N ILE A 361 18.65 -5.66 -1.88
CA ILE A 361 19.75 -4.79 -2.31
C ILE A 361 20.39 -5.33 -3.60
N GLN A 362 20.72 -6.63 -3.65
CA GLN A 362 21.33 -7.24 -4.83
C GLN A 362 20.51 -6.97 -6.09
N LYS A 363 19.21 -7.21 -6.05
CA LYS A 363 18.35 -7.01 -7.21
C LYS A 363 18.19 -5.52 -7.57
N TRP A 364 17.80 -4.69 -6.60
CA TRP A 364 17.40 -3.32 -6.90
C TRP A 364 18.55 -2.32 -7.02
N GLN A 365 19.68 -2.57 -6.33
CA GLN A 365 20.88 -1.77 -6.50
C GLN A 365 21.70 -2.22 -7.70
N LYS A 366 22.00 -3.53 -7.80
CA LYS A 366 22.97 -4.03 -8.77
C LYS A 366 22.35 -4.33 -10.13
N GLU A 367 21.17 -4.97 -10.17
CA GLU A 367 20.54 -5.39 -11.42
C GLU A 367 19.67 -4.31 -12.01
N LEU A 368 18.71 -3.78 -11.22
CA LEU A 368 17.73 -2.78 -11.69
C LEU A 368 18.21 -1.34 -11.55
N LYS A 369 19.28 -1.10 -10.81
CA LYS A 369 19.92 0.22 -10.63
C LYS A 369 18.92 1.32 -10.23
N THR A 370 18.02 0.99 -9.29
CA THR A 370 16.89 1.82 -8.90
C THR A 370 16.87 1.99 -7.38
N ASP A 371 17.08 3.23 -6.89
CA ASP A 371 17.20 3.52 -5.46
C ASP A 371 15.83 3.61 -4.76
N ILE A 372 15.12 2.49 -4.68
CA ILE A 372 13.88 2.38 -3.92
C ILE A 372 14.10 2.51 -2.39
N PHE A 373 15.34 2.44 -1.94
CA PHE A 373 15.73 2.50 -0.52
C PHE A 373 15.74 3.95 0.00
N GLY A 374 16.05 4.91 -0.88
CA GLY A 374 16.25 6.31 -0.55
C GLY A 374 17.61 6.56 0.08
N PHE A 375 18.64 5.86 -0.38
CA PHE A 375 20.01 6.09 0.10
C PHE A 375 20.54 7.44 -0.35
N GLY A 376 20.25 7.85 -1.60
CA GLY A 376 20.56 9.19 -2.08
C GLY A 376 19.82 10.28 -1.31
N PHE A 377 18.56 10.06 -0.96
CA PHE A 377 17.83 11.01 -0.11
C PHE A 377 18.43 11.10 1.30
N ASN A 378 18.94 10.00 1.86
CA ASN A 378 19.66 10.03 3.13
C ASN A 378 20.99 10.76 3.01
N LEU A 379 21.72 10.61 1.89
CA LEU A 379 22.92 11.38 1.58
C LEU A 379 22.60 12.88 1.48
N TYR A 380 21.58 13.25 0.70
CA TYR A 380 21.09 14.62 0.61
C TYR A 380 20.78 15.25 1.97
N ARG A 381 20.07 14.51 2.84
CA ARG A 381 19.69 15.00 4.17
C ARG A 381 20.87 15.15 5.13
N GLN A 382 21.83 14.23 5.07
CA GLN A 382 22.96 14.19 6.01
C GLN A 382 24.12 15.09 5.54
N HIS A 383 24.30 15.22 4.23
CA HIS A 383 25.39 15.97 3.61
C HIS A 383 24.90 16.82 2.43
N PRO A 384 24.02 17.82 2.65
CA PRO A 384 23.39 18.56 1.56
C PRO A 384 24.38 19.33 0.66
N LYS A 385 25.47 19.84 1.22
CA LYS A 385 26.49 20.55 0.44
C LYS A 385 27.25 19.63 -0.52
N GLU A 386 27.62 18.45 -0.06
CA GLU A 386 28.27 17.41 -0.86
C GLU A 386 27.33 16.85 -1.91
N TRP A 387 26.03 16.67 -1.56
CA TRP A 387 25.03 16.24 -2.51
C TRP A 387 24.98 17.15 -3.74
N HIS A 388 24.74 18.45 -3.55
CA HIS A 388 24.63 19.42 -4.65
C HIS A 388 25.93 19.59 -5.43
N ARG A 389 27.10 19.44 -4.78
CA ARG A 389 28.40 19.61 -5.42
C ARG A 389 28.81 18.39 -6.25
N ASN A 390 28.54 17.17 -5.76
CA ASN A 390 29.19 15.97 -6.26
C ASN A 390 28.25 14.87 -6.72
N TYR A 391 27.01 14.81 -6.25
CA TYR A 391 26.17 13.61 -6.39
C TYR A 391 24.82 13.82 -7.08
N GLU A 392 24.27 15.02 -7.05
CA GLU A 392 22.95 15.31 -7.57
C GLU A 392 22.72 14.86 -9.01
N ASN A 393 23.73 15.09 -9.88
CA ASN A 393 23.67 14.72 -11.29
C ASN A 393 24.31 13.36 -11.62
N THR A 394 24.99 12.74 -10.65
CA THR A 394 25.75 11.49 -10.87
C THR A 394 25.24 10.34 -10.01
N TRP A 395 24.21 10.58 -9.17
CA TRP A 395 23.70 9.58 -8.23
C TRP A 395 23.30 8.28 -8.92
N GLU A 396 22.57 8.36 -10.02
CA GLU A 396 22.13 7.17 -10.76
C GLU A 396 23.28 6.33 -11.30
N GLU A 397 24.38 7.00 -11.67
CA GLU A 397 25.57 6.32 -12.22
C GLU A 397 26.37 5.62 -11.11
N ILE A 398 26.53 6.27 -9.96
CA ILE A 398 27.37 5.74 -8.86
C ILE A 398 26.60 4.79 -7.93
N PHE A 399 25.26 4.94 -7.82
CA PHE A 399 24.44 4.16 -6.91
C PHE A 399 24.64 2.65 -7.01
N PRO A 400 24.78 2.03 -8.21
CA PRO A 400 25.00 0.60 -8.31
C PRO A 400 26.27 0.11 -7.63
N ASP A 401 27.30 0.96 -7.49
CA ASP A 401 28.63 0.57 -6.99
C ASP A 401 28.89 1.03 -5.55
N ILE A 402 27.97 1.75 -4.94
CA ILE A 402 28.11 2.21 -3.56
C ILE A 402 28.16 1.02 -2.60
N PRO A 403 29.19 0.94 -1.74
CA PRO A 403 29.28 -0.10 -0.73
C PRO A 403 28.18 0.06 0.34
N ILE A 404 27.52 -1.04 0.67
CA ILE A 404 26.47 -1.09 1.68
C ILE A 404 26.85 -2.09 2.76
N LYS A 405 26.88 -1.63 4.01
CA LYS A 405 27.09 -2.45 5.20
C LYS A 405 25.78 -2.61 5.96
N VAL A 406 25.42 -3.85 6.29
CA VAL A 406 24.18 -4.19 7.00
C VAL A 406 24.53 -4.81 8.34
N ASN A 407 24.06 -4.17 9.40
CA ASN A 407 24.15 -4.66 10.77
C ASN A 407 22.73 -4.87 11.30
N VAL A 408 22.47 -6.06 11.81
CA VAL A 408 21.20 -6.43 12.44
C VAL A 408 21.48 -6.82 13.89
N ASP A 409 20.71 -6.28 14.82
CA ASP A 409 20.73 -6.57 16.24
C ASP A 409 19.32 -7.03 16.65
N ALA A 410 19.13 -8.32 16.90
CA ALA A 410 17.85 -8.89 17.24
C ALA A 410 17.84 -9.39 18.68
N LYS A 411 16.78 -9.04 19.43
CA LYS A 411 16.59 -9.46 20.81
C LYS A 411 15.28 -10.20 21.00
N ILE A 412 15.35 -11.33 21.70
CA ILE A 412 14.20 -12.14 22.08
C ILE A 412 13.75 -11.73 23.47
N ASN A 413 12.73 -10.86 23.55
CA ASN A 413 12.24 -10.32 24.81
C ASN A 413 11.22 -11.24 25.50
N ASN A 414 10.68 -12.21 24.80
CA ASN A 414 9.69 -13.14 25.34
C ASN A 414 9.87 -14.54 24.74
N THR A 415 10.17 -15.49 25.58
CA THR A 415 10.33 -16.91 25.23
C THR A 415 9.06 -17.75 25.47
N GLY A 416 7.96 -17.11 25.89
CA GLY A 416 6.71 -17.78 26.32
C GLY A 416 6.70 -18.09 27.83
N THR A 417 5.49 -18.26 28.38
CA THR A 417 5.27 -18.52 29.81
C THR A 417 5.47 -19.99 30.18
N ASN A 418 5.45 -20.92 29.22
CA ASN A 418 5.62 -22.35 29.45
C ASN A 418 6.99 -22.82 28.95
N ILE A 419 7.91 -22.96 29.87
CA ILE A 419 9.24 -23.55 29.65
C ILE A 419 9.15 -25.09 29.48
N ARG A 420 8.02 -25.70 29.84
CA ARG A 420 7.78 -27.14 29.73
C ARG A 420 6.76 -27.46 28.63
N ARG A 421 7.07 -28.49 27.85
CA ARG A 421 6.12 -29.11 26.93
C ARG A 421 4.92 -29.67 27.74
N LEU A 422 3.70 -29.26 27.37
CA LEU A 422 2.49 -29.99 27.81
C LEU A 422 2.49 -31.36 27.12
N PHE A 423 2.77 -32.43 27.87
CA PHE A 423 2.48 -33.76 27.42
C PHE A 423 0.98 -33.98 27.58
N ILE A 424 0.24 -33.98 26.48
CA ILE A 424 -1.12 -34.51 26.45
C ILE A 424 -0.97 -36.04 26.36
N LYS A 425 -1.42 -36.74 27.42
CA LYS A 425 -1.49 -38.20 27.45
C LYS A 425 -2.57 -38.71 26.50
#